data_f022ac8a5cade843f432614d00eecf7e
#
_entry.id   f022ac8a5cade843f432614d00eecf7e
#
_cell.length_a   1.000
_cell.length_b   1.000
_cell.length_c   1.000
_cell.angle_alpha   90.00
_cell.angle_beta   90.00
_cell.angle_gamma   90.00
#
_symmetry.space_group_name_H-M   'P 1'
#
loop_
_entity.id
_entity.type
_entity.pdbx_description
1 polymer ?
#
loop_
_entity_poly.entity_id
_entity_poly.type
_entity_poly.pdbx_seq_one_letter_code
_entity_poly.pdbx_strand_id
1 'polypeptide(L)' 'MRKSTEKQQSAVRYCEKWLCIEFDGNIENFDECFHFLSIYLEEAKQTEMEIGCEYEAYLWDID' A
#
# COMPACT_ATOMS: atom_id res chain seq x y z
N MET A 1 9.89 14.10 -13.02
CA MET A 1 9.24 12.92 -12.43
C MET A 1 9.60 12.79 -10.97
N ARG A 2 8.63 12.62 -10.12
CA ARG A 2 8.87 12.48 -8.69
C ARG A 2 9.14 11.03 -8.33
N LYS A 3 10.06 10.85 -7.41
CA LYS A 3 10.32 9.51 -6.89
C LYS A 3 9.33 9.17 -5.78
N SER A 4 8.88 7.95 -5.75
CA SER A 4 8.02 7.48 -4.68
C SER A 4 8.80 7.46 -3.35
N THR A 5 8.05 7.62 -2.27
CA THR A 5 8.64 7.57 -0.94
C THR A 5 8.69 6.12 -0.46
N GLU A 6 9.52 5.87 0.55
CA GLU A 6 9.57 4.53 1.15
C GLU A 6 8.21 4.12 1.69
N LYS A 7 7.47 5.07 2.21
CA LYS A 7 6.13 4.85 2.69
C LYS A 7 5.20 4.37 1.60
N GLN A 8 5.27 5.02 0.45
CA GLN A 8 4.46 4.61 -0.69
C GLN A 8 4.82 3.22 -1.17
N GLN A 9 6.10 2.92 -1.25
CA GLN A 9 6.56 1.61 -1.66
C GLN A 9 6.08 0.53 -0.69
N SER A 10 6.18 0.79 0.61
CA SER A 10 5.69 -0.13 1.62
C SER A 10 4.20 -0.33 1.51
N ALA A 11 3.46 0.74 1.28
CA ALA A 11 2.01 0.67 1.13
C ALA A 11 1.60 -0.13 -0.10
N VAL A 12 2.33 0.02 -1.20
CA VAL A 12 2.07 -0.76 -2.41
C VAL A 12 2.26 -2.25 -2.13
N ARG A 13 3.35 -2.61 -1.47
CA ARG A 13 3.60 -4.00 -1.12
C ARG A 13 2.56 -4.54 -0.15
N TYR A 14 2.10 -3.71 0.77
CA TYR A 14 1.02 -4.06 1.68
C TYR A 14 -0.25 -4.41 0.91
N CYS A 15 -0.60 -3.59 -0.06
CA CYS A 15 -1.77 -3.88 -0.90
C CYS A 15 -1.60 -5.16 -1.69
N GLU A 16 -0.45 -5.38 -2.27
CA GLU A 16 -0.18 -6.61 -3.01
C GLU A 16 -0.37 -7.83 -2.13
N LYS A 17 0.12 -7.75 -0.92
CA LYS A 17 0.04 -8.87 0.02
C LYS A 17 -1.40 -9.17 0.42
N TRP A 18 -2.15 -8.16 0.82
CA TRP A 18 -3.49 -8.38 1.36
C TRP A 18 -4.53 -8.65 0.31
N LEU A 19 -4.37 -8.10 -0.88
CA LEU A 19 -5.33 -8.26 -1.95
C LEU A 19 -4.91 -9.31 -2.97
N CYS A 20 -3.73 -9.88 -2.84
CA CYS A 20 -3.17 -10.87 -3.76
C CYS A 20 -3.14 -10.34 -5.20
N ILE A 21 -2.74 -9.10 -5.36
CA ILE A 21 -2.64 -8.45 -6.67
C ILE A 21 -1.20 -8.05 -6.93
N GLU A 22 -0.90 -7.70 -8.16
CA GLU A 22 0.42 -7.23 -8.54
C GLU A 22 0.35 -5.78 -9.01
N PHE A 23 1.32 -4.98 -8.57
CA PHE A 23 1.46 -3.62 -9.02
C PHE A 23 2.21 -3.63 -10.35
N ASP A 24 1.53 -3.19 -11.39
CA ASP A 24 2.04 -3.19 -12.75
C ASP A 24 2.92 -2.01 -13.10
N GLY A 25 2.92 -0.99 -12.27
CA GLY A 25 3.64 0.23 -12.55
C GLY A 25 5.05 0.23 -12.02
N ASN A 26 5.69 1.38 -12.12
CA ASN A 26 7.05 1.56 -11.61
C ASN A 26 6.99 1.94 -10.13
N ILE A 27 7.52 1.07 -9.28
CA ILE A 27 7.50 1.29 -7.83
C ILE A 27 8.25 2.56 -7.42
N GLU A 28 9.14 3.03 -8.27
CA GLU A 28 9.90 4.25 -7.98
C GLU A 28 9.21 5.52 -8.47
N ASN A 29 8.10 5.38 -9.18
CA ASN A 29 7.37 6.53 -9.70
C ASN A 29 6.28 6.94 -8.73
N PHE A 30 6.35 8.19 -8.26
CA PHE A 30 5.40 8.71 -7.27
C PHE A 30 3.96 8.64 -7.79
N ASP A 31 3.74 9.09 -9.01
CA ASP A 31 2.37 9.18 -9.54
C ASP A 31 1.73 7.82 -9.74
N GLU A 32 2.51 6.85 -10.19
CA GLU A 32 1.98 5.51 -10.38
C GLU A 32 1.65 4.86 -9.04
N CYS A 33 2.52 5.01 -8.05
CA CYS A 33 2.24 4.51 -6.71
C CYS A 33 1.01 5.20 -6.11
N PHE A 34 0.93 6.50 -6.27
CA PHE A 34 -0.20 7.27 -5.75
C PHE A 34 -1.52 6.80 -6.37
N HIS A 35 -1.52 6.61 -7.67
CA HIS A 35 -2.71 6.14 -8.37
C HIS A 35 -3.14 4.75 -7.88
N PHE A 36 -2.20 3.84 -7.78
CA PHE A 36 -2.47 2.49 -7.29
C PHE A 36 -3.04 2.52 -5.88
N LEU A 37 -2.42 3.29 -5.01
CA LEU A 37 -2.85 3.37 -3.62
C LEU A 37 -4.22 4.02 -3.48
N SER A 38 -4.54 4.99 -4.33
CA SER A 38 -5.85 5.62 -4.26
C SER A 38 -6.98 4.65 -4.63
N ILE A 39 -6.66 3.61 -5.38
CA ILE A 39 -7.66 2.60 -5.77
C ILE A 39 -7.74 1.48 -4.74
N TYR A 40 -6.60 0.98 -4.28
CA TYR A 40 -6.56 -0.28 -3.55
C TYR A 40 -6.30 -0.16 -2.06
N LEU A 41 -5.79 0.96 -1.59
CA LEU A 41 -5.37 1.06 -0.19
C LEU A 41 -6.53 0.84 0.79
N GLU A 42 -7.70 1.40 0.50
CA GLU A 42 -8.86 1.21 1.36
C GLU A 42 -9.31 -0.24 1.41
N GLU A 43 -9.30 -0.91 0.27
CA GLU A 43 -9.67 -2.32 0.22
C GLU A 43 -8.70 -3.17 1.03
N ALA A 44 -7.41 -2.87 0.93
CA ALA A 44 -6.41 -3.59 1.70
C ALA A 44 -6.61 -3.39 3.19
N LYS A 45 -6.90 -2.17 3.60
CA LYS A 45 -7.17 -1.88 5.00
C LYS A 45 -8.39 -2.60 5.52
N GLN A 46 -9.45 -2.66 4.72
CA GLN A 46 -10.66 -3.37 5.12
C GLN A 46 -10.40 -4.86 5.25
N THR A 47 -9.66 -5.42 4.31
CA THR A 47 -9.29 -6.83 4.36
C THR A 47 -8.50 -7.14 5.64
N GLU A 48 -7.56 -6.28 5.97
CA GLU A 48 -6.77 -6.45 7.18
C GLU A 48 -7.64 -6.35 8.44
N MET A 49 -8.55 -5.41 8.47
CA MET A 49 -9.44 -5.24 9.61
C MET A 49 -10.30 -6.49 9.87
N GLU A 50 -10.68 -7.17 8.82
CA GLU A 50 -11.47 -8.39 8.95
C GLU A 50 -10.64 -9.56 9.47
N ILE A 51 -9.35 -9.57 9.16
CA ILE A 51 -8.48 -10.68 9.52
C ILE A 51 -7.72 -10.43 10.81
N GLY A 52 -7.28 -9.19 11.04
CA GLY A 52 -6.56 -8.86 12.25
C GLY A 52 -5.98 -7.47 12.19
N CYS A 53 -6.48 -6.57 13.03
CA CYS A 53 -6.17 -5.16 12.93
C CYS A 53 -4.89 -4.72 13.64
N GLU A 54 -4.27 -5.58 14.45
CA GLU A 54 -3.04 -5.21 15.14
C GLU A 54 -1.90 -4.87 14.17
N TYR A 55 -1.89 -5.56 13.07
CA TYR A 55 -0.84 -5.40 12.09
C TYR A 55 -0.89 -4.03 11.42
N GLU A 56 -2.08 -3.50 11.24
CA GLU A 56 -2.25 -2.19 10.64
C GLU A 56 -1.63 -1.10 11.50
N ALA A 57 -1.91 -1.13 12.80
CA ALA A 57 -1.35 -0.16 13.72
C ALA A 57 0.19 -0.16 13.66
N TYR A 58 0.76 -1.32 13.56
CA TYR A 58 2.20 -1.47 13.46
C TYR A 58 2.76 -0.82 12.20
N LEU A 59 2.10 -1.04 11.08
CA LEU A 59 2.57 -0.52 9.80
C LEU A 59 2.44 0.99 9.67
N TRP A 60 1.37 1.56 10.19
CA TRP A 60 1.09 2.97 10.00
C TRP A 60 1.68 3.87 11.05
N ASP A 61 2.14 3.29 12.12
CA ASP A 61 2.79 4.02 13.21
C ASP A 61 4.27 4.25 12.99
N ILE A 62 4.78 3.85 11.88
CA ILE A 62 6.21 3.94 11.59
C ILE A 62 6.66 5.35 11.26
N ASP A 63 5.79 6.25 11.22
CA ASP A 63 6.17 7.64 10.98
C ASP A 63 6.89 8.26 12.16
#